data_a9d73c5b9b1686d730c47751ea43a11c
#
_entry.id   a9d73c5b9b1686d730c47751ea43a11c
#
_cell.length_a   1.000
_cell.length_b   1.000
_cell.length_c   1.000
_cell.angle_alpha   90.00
_cell.angle_beta   90.00
_cell.angle_gamma   90.00
#
_symmetry.space_group_name_H-M   'P 1'
#
loop_
_entity.id
_entity.type
_entity.pdbx_description
1 polymer ?
#
loop_
_entity_poly.entity_id
_entity_poly.type
_entity_poly.pdbx_seq_one_letter_code
_entity_poly.pdbx_strand_id
1 'polypeptide(L)'
;PNRQAIPNFTEYFATYHKHLKLRPQQTLHFELGRAVVGQCGSLISKVIYVKQGTNKLFAILDAGMTDLIRPALYQAYHKIENITSEEPMETYDVVGPICESSDVFGKAIDLNKAHRGDLFALRSAGAYGEIMASAYNCRALPKGYTSEELV
;
A
#
# COMPACT_ATOMS: atom_id res chain seq x y z
N PRO A 1 -12.70 3.18 8.29
CA PRO A 1 -11.82 3.87 7.36
C PRO A 1 -10.70 4.54 8.12
N ASN A 2 -9.56 3.86 8.25
CA ASN A 2 -8.38 4.41 8.93
C ASN A 2 -7.66 5.36 7.97
N ARG A 3 -8.16 6.57 7.80
CA ARG A 3 -7.35 7.67 7.29
C ARG A 3 -6.35 8.05 8.39
N GLN A 4 -5.21 7.38 8.45
CA GLN A 4 -4.10 7.92 9.20
C GLN A 4 -3.64 9.17 8.46
N ALA A 5 -4.01 10.33 8.98
CA ALA A 5 -3.46 11.59 8.53
C ALA A 5 -1.93 11.57 8.68
N ILE A 6 -1.21 12.26 7.80
CA ILE A 6 0.21 12.51 8.01
C ILE A 6 0.33 13.23 9.37
N PRO A 7 1.23 12.80 10.24
CA PRO A 7 1.45 13.49 11.51
C PRO A 7 1.76 14.98 11.27
N ASN A 8 1.12 15.86 12.03
CA ASN A 8 1.56 17.24 12.10
C ASN A 8 2.91 17.27 12.83
N PHE A 9 4.00 17.31 12.08
CA PHE A 9 5.35 17.28 12.66
C PHE A 9 5.62 18.45 13.59
N THR A 10 5.01 19.61 13.35
CA THR A 10 5.15 20.77 14.26
C THR A 10 4.57 20.46 15.63
N GLU A 11 3.36 19.93 15.72
CA GLU A 11 2.74 19.52 16.98
C GLU A 11 3.46 18.32 17.61
N TYR A 12 3.90 17.38 16.79
CA TYR A 12 4.68 16.23 17.23
C TYR A 12 5.95 16.65 17.97
N PHE A 13 6.76 17.50 17.37
CA PHE A 13 7.99 17.97 17.99
C PHE A 13 7.74 18.94 19.17
N ALA A 14 6.71 19.79 19.08
CA ALA A 14 6.32 20.66 20.19
C ALA A 14 5.96 19.87 21.45
N THR A 15 5.36 18.67 21.29
CA THR A 15 5.05 17.79 22.42
C THR A 15 6.31 17.35 23.14
N TYR A 16 7.38 17.00 22.42
CA TYR A 16 8.66 16.67 23.05
C TYR A 16 9.27 17.87 23.78
N HIS A 17 9.29 19.05 23.17
CA HIS A 17 9.79 20.26 23.82
C HIS A 17 9.01 20.60 25.11
N LYS A 18 7.73 20.34 25.13
CA LYS A 18 6.88 20.61 26.31
C LYS A 18 7.15 19.65 27.46
N HIS A 19 7.41 18.38 27.18
CA HIS A 19 7.43 17.33 28.20
C HIS A 19 8.82 16.77 28.49
N LEU A 20 9.79 16.99 27.62
CA LEU A 20 11.14 16.47 27.77
C LEU A 20 12.11 17.58 28.19
N LYS A 21 12.72 17.42 29.38
CA LYS A 21 13.78 18.30 29.86
C LYS A 21 15.11 17.58 29.68
N LEU A 22 15.90 18.05 28.73
CA LEU A 22 17.25 17.54 28.48
C LEU A 22 18.27 18.18 29.43
N ARG A 23 19.27 17.41 29.86
CA ARG A 23 20.46 17.93 30.55
C ARG A 23 21.37 18.62 29.53
N PRO A 24 22.30 19.51 29.97
CA PRO A 24 23.13 20.31 29.05
C PRO A 24 23.93 19.51 28.00
N GLN A 25 24.26 18.23 28.31
CA GLN A 25 25.05 17.38 27.41
C GLN A 25 24.18 16.42 26.55
N GLN A 26 22.88 16.50 26.69
CA GLN A 26 21.97 15.62 25.95
C GLN A 26 21.39 16.33 24.72
N THR A 27 21.29 15.59 23.63
CA THR A 27 20.60 16.00 22.42
C THR A 27 19.52 14.97 22.10
N LEU A 28 18.40 15.42 21.52
CA LEU A 28 17.34 14.58 21.07
C LEU A 28 17.45 14.40 19.56
N HIS A 29 17.56 13.16 19.13
CA HIS A 29 17.57 12.77 17.72
C HIS A 29 16.31 11.98 17.38
N PHE A 30 15.83 12.14 16.16
CA PHE A 30 14.67 11.40 15.64
C PHE A 30 15.07 10.65 14.39
N GLU A 31 14.70 9.39 14.33
CA GLU A 31 14.83 8.54 13.15
C GLU A 31 13.42 8.27 12.61
N LEU A 32 12.89 9.22 11.86
CA LEU A 32 11.56 9.10 11.26
C LEU A 32 11.64 8.12 10.08
N GLY A 33 10.77 7.13 10.10
CA GLY A 33 10.70 6.10 9.05
C GLY A 33 9.57 6.38 8.07
N ARG A 34 8.56 5.51 8.06
CA ARG A 34 7.44 5.49 7.11
C ARG A 34 6.70 6.82 6.96
N ALA A 35 6.60 7.60 8.02
CA ALA A 35 5.90 8.89 8.00
C ALA A 35 6.51 9.88 7.00
N VAL A 36 7.81 9.76 6.67
CA VAL A 36 8.50 10.66 5.74
C VAL A 36 8.24 10.28 4.28
N VAL A 37 8.36 8.99 3.94
CA VAL A 37 8.38 8.54 2.54
C VAL A 37 7.25 7.57 2.18
N GLY A 38 6.42 7.17 3.15
CA GLY A 38 5.37 6.18 2.89
C GLY A 38 4.40 6.60 1.78
N GLN A 39 4.03 7.85 1.74
CA GLN A 39 3.04 8.36 0.79
C GLN A 39 3.62 8.75 -0.58
N CYS A 40 4.94 8.79 -0.75
CA CYS A 40 5.53 9.17 -2.03
C CYS A 40 5.47 8.05 -3.08
N GLY A 41 5.23 6.81 -2.67
CA GLY A 41 5.20 5.66 -3.58
C GLY A 41 3.84 4.97 -3.66
N SER A 42 3.57 4.37 -4.80
CA SER A 42 2.42 3.50 -5.05
C SER A 42 2.88 2.23 -5.76
N LEU A 43 2.29 1.09 -5.39
CA LEU A 43 2.39 -0.11 -6.20
C LEU A 43 1.33 -0.03 -7.29
N ILE A 44 1.74 -0.09 -8.54
CA ILE A 44 0.84 -0.17 -9.70
C ILE A 44 0.75 -1.63 -10.12
N SER A 45 -0.46 -2.12 -10.27
CA SER A 45 -0.72 -3.51 -10.61
C SER A 45 -1.86 -3.63 -11.59
N LYS A 46 -1.77 -4.63 -12.48
CA LYS A 46 -2.80 -4.90 -13.47
C LYS A 46 -3.80 -5.93 -12.97
N VAL A 47 -5.07 -5.70 -13.24
CA VAL A 47 -6.12 -6.70 -13.05
C VAL A 47 -5.95 -7.79 -14.11
N ILE A 48 -5.62 -9.00 -13.68
CA ILE A 48 -5.49 -10.15 -14.58
C ILE A 48 -6.80 -10.91 -14.76
N TYR A 49 -7.67 -10.84 -13.76
CA TYR A 49 -8.99 -11.47 -13.83
C TYR A 49 -9.97 -10.84 -12.84
N VAL A 50 -11.25 -10.76 -13.24
CA VAL A 50 -12.36 -10.45 -12.34
C VAL A 50 -13.22 -11.70 -12.20
N LYS A 51 -13.32 -12.23 -10.98
CA LYS A 51 -14.04 -13.46 -10.69
C LYS A 51 -15.32 -13.19 -9.91
N GLN A 52 -16.44 -13.67 -10.43
CA GLN A 52 -17.70 -13.77 -9.69
C GLN A 52 -17.63 -14.99 -8.76
N GLY A 53 -17.62 -14.76 -7.46
CA GLY A 53 -17.84 -15.78 -6.45
C GLY A 53 -19.33 -15.95 -6.13
N THR A 54 -19.66 -16.77 -5.14
CA THR A 54 -21.06 -17.01 -4.75
C THR A 54 -21.73 -15.73 -4.24
N ASN A 55 -21.05 -14.97 -3.40
CA ASN A 55 -21.63 -13.80 -2.73
C ASN A 55 -20.76 -12.52 -2.87
N LYS A 56 -19.72 -12.54 -3.69
CA LYS A 56 -18.80 -11.42 -3.85
C LYS A 56 -18.00 -11.46 -5.14
N LEU A 57 -17.46 -10.31 -5.51
CA LEU A 57 -16.53 -10.15 -6.63
C LEU A 57 -15.08 -10.18 -6.12
N PHE A 58 -14.21 -10.75 -6.93
CA PHE A 58 -12.77 -10.71 -6.72
C PHE A 58 -12.11 -9.96 -7.87
N ALA A 59 -11.30 -8.97 -7.56
CA ALA A 59 -10.33 -8.40 -8.48
C ALA A 59 -8.98 -9.06 -8.21
N ILE A 60 -8.51 -9.88 -9.14
CA ILE A 60 -7.25 -10.61 -9.02
C ILE A 60 -6.19 -9.81 -9.76
N LEU A 61 -5.15 -9.41 -9.05
CA LEU A 61 -4.05 -8.59 -9.55
C LEU A 61 -2.87 -9.45 -10.00
N ASP A 62 -2.00 -8.89 -10.83
CA ASP A 62 -0.69 -9.49 -11.13
C ASP A 62 0.33 -9.27 -9.99
N ALA A 63 0.15 -8.27 -9.14
CA ALA A 63 0.89 -8.15 -7.90
C ALA A 63 0.27 -9.01 -6.79
N GLY A 64 1.10 -9.49 -5.87
CA GLY A 64 0.69 -10.26 -4.70
C GLY A 64 1.41 -9.84 -3.43
N MET A 65 1.24 -10.62 -2.37
CA MET A 65 1.95 -10.41 -1.11
C MET A 65 3.47 -10.46 -1.27
N THR A 66 3.97 -11.02 -2.35
CA THR A 66 5.39 -11.02 -2.72
C THR A 66 5.90 -9.65 -3.12
N ASP A 67 5.02 -8.77 -3.63
CA ASP A 67 5.35 -7.43 -4.09
C ASP A 67 5.08 -6.39 -2.99
N LEU A 68 4.03 -6.60 -2.19
CA LEU A 68 3.65 -5.74 -1.06
C LEU A 68 3.15 -6.59 0.10
N ILE A 69 4.06 -7.04 0.96
CA ILE A 69 3.77 -7.97 2.06
C ILE A 69 2.94 -7.36 3.19
N ARG A 70 2.93 -6.03 3.33
CA ARG A 70 2.43 -5.34 4.49
C ARG A 70 0.95 -5.61 4.84
N PRO A 71 0.01 -5.73 3.88
CA PRO A 71 -1.37 -6.13 4.21
C PRO A 71 -1.43 -7.53 4.83
N ALA A 72 -0.70 -8.49 4.28
CA ALA A 72 -0.68 -9.87 4.78
C ALA A 72 0.02 -9.99 6.15
N LEU A 73 1.15 -9.29 6.34
CA LEU A 73 1.98 -9.42 7.54
C LEU A 73 1.48 -8.60 8.72
N TYR A 74 1.00 -7.38 8.47
CA TYR A 74 0.64 -6.40 9.50
C TYR A 74 -0.81 -5.95 9.46
N GLN A 75 -1.63 -6.50 8.56
CA GLN A 75 -2.97 -5.99 8.27
C GLN A 75 -2.95 -4.49 7.94
N ALA A 76 -1.84 -4.05 7.31
CA ALA A 76 -1.64 -2.65 6.98
C ALA A 76 -2.64 -2.20 5.91
N TYR A 77 -3.26 -1.06 6.15
CA TYR A 77 -4.14 -0.43 5.18
C TYR A 77 -3.34 0.28 4.10
N HIS A 78 -3.67 -0.03 2.85
CA HIS A 78 -3.27 0.72 1.67
C HIS A 78 -4.54 1.12 0.92
N LYS A 79 -4.68 2.41 0.59
CA LYS A 79 -5.80 2.84 -0.25
C LYS A 79 -5.63 2.20 -1.63
N ILE A 80 -6.68 1.57 -2.12
CA ILE A 80 -6.71 0.95 -3.44
C ILE A 80 -7.61 1.80 -4.33
N GLU A 81 -7.18 2.05 -5.55
CA GLU A 81 -7.92 2.82 -6.55
C GLU A 81 -7.80 2.13 -7.92
N ASN A 82 -8.91 2.00 -8.64
CA ASN A 82 -8.86 1.73 -10.08
C ASN A 82 -8.54 3.06 -10.78
N ILE A 83 -7.41 3.14 -11.46
CA ILE A 83 -6.92 4.38 -12.08
C ILE A 83 -7.20 4.43 -13.59
N THR A 84 -7.90 3.44 -14.12
CA THR A 84 -8.24 3.34 -15.56
C THR A 84 -9.73 3.32 -15.85
N SER A 85 -10.57 3.06 -14.85
CA SER A 85 -12.04 3.01 -15.01
C SER A 85 -12.71 4.17 -14.27
N GLU A 86 -13.74 4.74 -14.90
CA GLU A 86 -14.64 5.74 -14.31
C GLU A 86 -16.08 5.20 -14.20
N GLU A 87 -16.27 3.90 -14.43
CA GLU A 87 -17.58 3.26 -14.33
C GLU A 87 -18.12 3.27 -12.89
N PRO A 88 -19.43 3.05 -12.68
CA PRO A 88 -20.03 2.99 -11.35
C PRO A 88 -19.31 2.02 -10.42
N MET A 89 -19.30 2.35 -9.12
CA MET A 89 -18.59 1.57 -8.12
C MET A 89 -19.23 0.21 -7.90
N GLU A 90 -18.39 -0.79 -7.71
CA GLU A 90 -18.72 -2.14 -7.27
C GLU A 90 -17.81 -2.54 -6.11
N THR A 91 -18.24 -3.50 -5.30
CA THR A 91 -17.48 -3.96 -4.12
C THR A 91 -16.67 -5.20 -4.45
N TYR A 92 -15.37 -5.18 -4.20
CA TYR A 92 -14.42 -6.25 -4.49
C TYR A 92 -13.63 -6.72 -3.27
N ASP A 93 -13.31 -8.01 -3.21
CA ASP A 93 -12.11 -8.48 -2.52
C ASP A 93 -10.94 -8.36 -3.51
N VAL A 94 -9.94 -7.56 -3.17
CA VAL A 94 -8.74 -7.35 -4.00
C VAL A 94 -7.65 -8.30 -3.54
N VAL A 95 -7.23 -9.20 -4.41
CA VAL A 95 -6.34 -10.32 -4.09
C VAL A 95 -5.21 -10.45 -5.10
N GLY A 96 -4.11 -11.05 -4.66
CA GLY A 96 -3.00 -11.40 -5.55
C GLY A 96 -3.12 -12.80 -6.15
N PRO A 97 -2.11 -13.22 -6.92
CA PRO A 97 -2.08 -14.50 -7.63
C PRO A 97 -1.34 -15.61 -6.85
N ILE A 98 -0.91 -15.35 -5.63
CA ILE A 98 -0.11 -16.28 -4.83
C ILE A 98 -1.02 -17.37 -4.26
N CYS A 99 -0.51 -18.61 -4.17
CA CYS A 99 -1.24 -19.73 -3.60
C CYS A 99 -1.24 -19.70 -2.07
N GLU A 100 -1.70 -18.58 -1.52
CA GLU A 100 -1.78 -18.32 -0.07
C GLU A 100 -3.11 -17.62 0.27
N SER A 101 -3.77 -18.07 1.32
CA SER A 101 -5.01 -17.44 1.79
C SER A 101 -4.82 -16.01 2.34
N SER A 102 -3.58 -15.67 2.67
CA SER A 102 -3.16 -14.33 3.12
C SER A 102 -2.87 -13.36 1.98
N ASP A 103 -2.89 -13.80 0.72
CA ASP A 103 -2.62 -12.95 -0.44
C ASP A 103 -3.81 -12.05 -0.78
N VAL A 104 -4.15 -11.18 0.16
CA VAL A 104 -5.29 -10.27 0.12
C VAL A 104 -4.81 -8.85 0.43
N PHE A 105 -5.06 -7.92 -0.50
CA PHE A 105 -4.78 -6.51 -0.33
C PHE A 105 -5.90 -5.76 0.40
N GLY A 106 -7.14 -6.19 0.19
CA GLY A 106 -8.30 -5.63 0.86
C GLY A 106 -9.57 -6.44 0.61
N LYS A 107 -10.49 -6.39 1.57
CA LYS A 107 -11.79 -7.07 1.50
C LYS A 107 -12.91 -6.03 1.49
N ALA A 108 -13.94 -6.29 0.69
CA ALA A 108 -15.12 -5.43 0.54
C ALA A 108 -14.71 -3.97 0.24
N ILE A 109 -13.86 -3.77 -0.75
CA ILE A 109 -13.37 -2.46 -1.19
C ILE A 109 -14.26 -1.96 -2.32
N ASP A 110 -14.82 -0.76 -2.16
CA ASP A 110 -15.60 -0.09 -3.21
C ASP A 110 -14.64 0.59 -4.18
N LEU A 111 -14.69 0.16 -5.43
CA LEU A 111 -13.84 0.62 -6.54
C LEU A 111 -14.70 0.84 -7.79
N ASN A 112 -14.27 1.76 -8.65
CA ASN A 112 -14.83 1.83 -10.00
C ASN A 112 -14.76 0.45 -10.63
N LYS A 113 -15.84 0.04 -11.31
CA LYS A 113 -16.00 -1.29 -11.90
C LYS A 113 -14.74 -1.73 -12.63
N ALA A 114 -14.28 -2.91 -12.30
CA ALA A 114 -13.01 -3.44 -12.73
C ALA A 114 -13.17 -4.37 -13.93
N HIS A 115 -12.28 -4.22 -14.90
CA HIS A 115 -12.14 -5.10 -16.04
C HIS A 115 -10.73 -5.69 -16.10
N ARG A 116 -10.60 -6.83 -16.77
CA ARG A 116 -9.28 -7.38 -17.07
C ARG A 116 -8.46 -6.39 -17.88
N GLY A 117 -7.28 -6.10 -17.40
CA GLY A 117 -6.35 -5.13 -18.02
C GLY A 117 -6.32 -3.78 -17.33
N ASP A 118 -7.29 -3.47 -16.46
CA ASP A 118 -7.30 -2.25 -15.67
C ASP A 118 -6.07 -2.16 -14.76
N LEU A 119 -5.67 -0.93 -14.47
CA LEU A 119 -4.56 -0.65 -13.55
C LEU A 119 -5.11 -0.21 -12.20
N PHE A 120 -4.64 -0.88 -11.17
CA PHE A 120 -4.91 -0.51 -9.79
C PHE A 120 -3.67 0.13 -9.16
N ALA A 121 -3.89 1.19 -8.38
CA ALA A 121 -2.87 1.81 -7.57
C ALA A 121 -3.11 1.48 -6.09
N LEU A 122 -2.13 0.82 -5.45
CA LEU A 122 -2.10 0.61 -4.01
C LEU A 122 -1.19 1.69 -3.42
N ARG A 123 -1.81 2.69 -2.76
CA ARG A 123 -1.15 3.90 -2.29
C ARG A 123 -0.31 3.67 -1.03
N SER A 124 0.58 4.62 -0.75
CA SER A 124 1.41 4.61 0.46
C SER A 124 2.36 3.42 0.55
N ALA A 125 2.88 2.98 -0.58
CA ALA A 125 3.85 1.88 -0.69
C ALA A 125 5.32 2.36 -0.70
N GLY A 126 5.60 3.67 -0.57
CA GLY A 126 6.94 4.25 -0.68
C GLY A 126 7.89 3.89 0.47
N ALA A 127 7.37 3.34 1.58
CA ALA A 127 8.21 2.82 2.66
C ALA A 127 7.84 1.36 2.93
N TYR A 128 8.86 0.50 2.99
CA TYR A 128 8.72 -0.93 3.29
C TYR A 128 7.82 -1.69 2.30
N GLY A 129 7.60 -1.15 1.10
CA GLY A 129 6.96 -1.86 0.00
C GLY A 129 8.01 -2.72 -0.72
N GLU A 130 8.76 -2.09 -1.63
CA GLU A 130 9.76 -2.74 -2.47
C GLU A 130 10.82 -3.50 -1.66
N ILE A 131 11.40 -2.88 -0.61
CA ILE A 131 12.48 -3.50 0.16
C ILE A 131 12.07 -4.77 0.92
N MET A 132 10.79 -4.97 1.18
CA MET A 132 10.27 -6.19 1.81
C MET A 132 9.71 -7.20 0.78
N ALA A 133 9.83 -6.91 -0.51
CA ALA A 133 9.41 -7.84 -1.55
C ALA A 133 10.27 -9.11 -1.53
N SER A 134 9.71 -10.20 -2.02
CA SER A 134 10.35 -11.50 -2.02
C SER A 134 10.15 -12.26 -3.33
N ALA A 135 11.06 -13.18 -3.61
CA ALA A 135 10.96 -14.08 -4.76
C ALA A 135 10.13 -15.35 -4.47
N TYR A 136 9.29 -15.33 -3.43
CA TYR A 136 8.42 -16.45 -3.12
C TYR A 136 7.53 -16.83 -4.31
N ASN A 137 7.22 -18.10 -4.47
CA ASN A 137 6.53 -18.65 -5.66
C ASN A 137 7.27 -18.39 -6.98
N CYS A 138 8.61 -18.29 -6.95
CA CYS A 138 9.46 -18.06 -8.13
C CYS A 138 9.10 -16.76 -8.90
N ARG A 139 8.58 -15.76 -8.19
CA ARG A 139 8.24 -14.47 -8.79
C ARG A 139 9.46 -13.57 -8.86
N ALA A 140 9.52 -12.76 -9.92
CA ALA A 140 10.50 -11.68 -9.99
C ALA A 140 10.16 -10.59 -8.96
N LEU A 141 11.18 -9.91 -8.44
CA LEU A 141 10.96 -8.74 -7.59
C LEU A 141 10.32 -7.60 -8.40
N PRO A 142 9.46 -6.78 -7.76
CA PRO A 142 8.89 -5.62 -8.42
C PRO A 142 10.01 -4.65 -8.82
N LYS A 143 9.81 -3.92 -9.92
CA LYS A 143 10.74 -2.90 -10.38
C LYS A 143 10.28 -1.54 -9.88
N GLY A 144 11.16 -0.81 -9.19
CA GLY A 144 10.96 0.58 -8.80
C GLY A 144 11.25 1.54 -9.96
N TYR A 145 10.51 2.63 -9.99
CA TYR A 145 10.71 3.75 -10.91
C TYR A 145 10.56 5.05 -10.14
N THR A 146 11.38 6.03 -10.44
CA THR A 146 11.24 7.40 -9.93
C THR A 146 10.55 8.29 -10.96
N SER A 147 10.00 9.43 -10.50
CA SER A 147 9.36 10.38 -11.41
C SER A 147 10.30 10.89 -12.50
N GLU A 148 11.60 10.99 -12.20
CA GLU A 148 12.62 11.44 -13.15
C GLU A 148 12.88 10.40 -14.26
N GLU A 149 12.62 9.12 -14.01
CA GLU A 149 12.80 8.03 -14.99
C GLU A 149 11.61 7.87 -15.94
N LEU A 150 10.50 8.55 -15.64
CA LEU A 150 9.26 8.44 -16.40
C LEU A 150 9.03 9.63 -17.36
N VAL A 151 10.00 10.54 -17.47
CA VAL A 151 9.95 11.74 -18.33
C VAL A 151 10.67 11.49 -19.66
#